data_7212e0c281d9e0e1abcbaf24ed4d84ec
#
_entry.id   7212e0c281d9e0e1abcbaf24ed4d84ec
#
_cell.length_a   1.000
_cell.length_b   1.000
_cell.length_c   1.000
_cell.angle_alpha   90.00
_cell.angle_beta   90.00
_cell.angle_gamma   90.00
#
_symmetry.space_group_name_H-M   'P 1'
#
loop_
_entity.id
_entity.type
_entity.pdbx_description
1 polymer ?
#
loop_
_entity_poly.entity_id
_entity_poly.type
_entity_poly.pdbx_seq_one_letter_code
_entity_poly.pdbx_strand_id
1 'polypeptide(L)'
;MTHDLSRRRFAGLAGATLAAGFVSDWTPANAATERPFRAQRPHGRLPQPNLLVILADDLGWADLSAYGAPAIRTPNLDRLAASGVRFTDGYAASSVCSPTRFGLYTGRYPARLPGGLPEPIGQPNPQHGIPIGHPTLASLLKGRGYETALIGKWHCGYLPWFSPTRLGWDSFFGNFSGGLDYFSKINHNGDHDLYEGEVEVEDLRYYTHIITERATEFLERDHDAPWLLNLNFTSPHWPWEGPGDKAVSDELTARIRAGEPGVLFHNDGGSLETYREMVEDLDAAIGKVLAALKRSGQREDTVVFFASDNGGERYSYYWPFTGGKGDLYEGGIRVSTLLSWPGRLRPRQVSHTPVISQDWTATFLELGGARPDPGKPLDGRSLAGHLFRGEDAPGHDLFWRMRGERALRRGNRKYLRTSAGEERLHDLAADKHEQADLARRHPDELAALRTAWEAIDATLLPY
;
A
#
# COMPACT_ATOMS: atom_id res chain seq x y z
N MET A 1 81.33 -7.41 -15.94
CA MET A 1 81.39 -8.86 -15.80
C MET A 1 79.98 -9.38 -15.97
N THR A 2 79.86 -10.06 -17.05
CA THR A 2 78.69 -10.76 -17.58
C THR A 2 78.31 -11.94 -16.70
N HIS A 3 77.02 -12.20 -16.53
CA HIS A 3 76.53 -13.57 -16.55
C HIS A 3 75.02 -13.59 -16.93
N ASP A 4 74.86 -14.15 -18.06
CA ASP A 4 73.70 -14.67 -18.74
C ASP A 4 73.26 -16.00 -18.06
N LEU A 5 71.98 -16.23 -17.77
CA LEU A 5 71.44 -17.56 -17.52
C LEU A 5 69.94 -17.69 -17.91
N SER A 6 69.80 -18.17 -19.09
CA SER A 6 68.97 -19.31 -19.57
C SER A 6 67.48 -19.36 -19.13
N ARG A 7 66.66 -19.31 -20.17
CA ARG A 7 65.30 -19.80 -20.26
C ARG A 7 65.14 -21.26 -19.83
N ARG A 8 64.36 -21.54 -18.85
CA ARG A 8 63.73 -22.85 -18.63
C ARG A 8 62.24 -22.79 -18.80
N ARG A 9 61.75 -23.53 -19.77
CA ARG A 9 60.33 -23.83 -20.00
C ARG A 9 59.81 -24.61 -18.81
N PHE A 10 58.70 -24.12 -18.20
CA PHE A 10 57.83 -24.94 -17.40
C PHE A 10 56.48 -25.01 -18.11
N ALA A 11 56.19 -26.18 -18.65
CA ALA A 11 54.85 -26.57 -19.02
C ALA A 11 54.11 -26.93 -17.71
N GLY A 12 53.15 -26.11 -17.31
CA GLY A 12 52.30 -26.35 -16.16
C GLY A 12 50.86 -26.50 -16.63
N LEU A 13 50.26 -27.62 -16.33
CA LEU A 13 48.88 -27.98 -16.59
C LEU A 13 47.93 -26.85 -16.13
N ALA A 14 47.10 -26.38 -17.06
CA ALA A 14 45.95 -25.58 -16.75
C ALA A 14 44.85 -26.46 -16.09
N GLY A 15 44.82 -26.47 -14.78
CA GLY A 15 43.69 -26.97 -14.03
C GLY A 15 42.57 -25.90 -14.09
N ALA A 16 41.63 -26.07 -15.00
CA ALA A 16 40.39 -25.28 -14.99
C ALA A 16 39.54 -25.74 -13.82
N THR A 17 39.68 -25.07 -12.70
CA THR A 17 38.68 -25.14 -11.60
C THR A 17 37.46 -24.36 -12.08
N LEU A 18 36.45 -25.08 -12.59
CA LEU A 18 35.10 -24.59 -12.74
C LEU A 18 34.60 -24.24 -11.34
N ALA A 19 34.68 -22.95 -10.98
CA ALA A 19 33.86 -22.39 -9.95
C ALA A 19 32.41 -22.40 -10.48
N ALA A 20 31.71 -23.51 -10.23
CA ALA A 20 30.27 -23.55 -10.36
C ALA A 20 29.72 -22.58 -9.28
N GLY A 21 29.54 -21.32 -9.67
CA GLY A 21 28.75 -20.39 -8.92
C GLY A 21 27.35 -20.98 -8.80
N PHE A 22 26.99 -21.40 -7.61
CA PHE A 22 25.60 -21.61 -7.25
C PHE A 22 24.90 -20.24 -7.32
N VAL A 23 24.50 -19.82 -8.52
CA VAL A 23 23.35 -18.95 -8.69
C VAL A 23 22.19 -19.86 -8.34
N SER A 24 21.76 -19.85 -7.09
CA SER A 24 20.49 -20.43 -6.73
C SER A 24 19.45 -19.67 -7.54
N ASP A 25 18.89 -20.31 -8.56
CA ASP A 25 17.66 -19.91 -9.21
C ASP A 25 16.55 -19.93 -8.11
N TRP A 26 16.51 -18.86 -7.33
CA TRP A 26 15.44 -18.67 -6.37
C TRP A 26 14.21 -18.19 -7.15
N THR A 27 13.47 -19.14 -7.69
CA THR A 27 12.10 -18.91 -8.14
C THR A 27 11.20 -19.01 -6.91
N PRO A 28 10.38 -17.98 -6.61
CA PRO A 28 9.37 -18.09 -5.57
C PRO A 28 8.58 -19.37 -5.79
N ALA A 29 8.32 -20.13 -4.73
CA ALA A 29 7.67 -21.45 -4.79
C ALA A 29 6.34 -21.47 -5.56
N ASN A 30 5.77 -20.30 -5.88
CA ASN A 30 4.54 -20.11 -6.63
C ASN A 30 4.74 -19.64 -8.08
N ALA A 31 5.92 -19.19 -8.50
CA ALA A 31 6.12 -18.58 -9.83
C ALA A 31 5.89 -19.56 -10.99
N ALA A 32 6.19 -20.86 -10.78
CA ALA A 32 6.02 -21.89 -11.80
C ALA A 32 4.57 -22.19 -12.18
N THR A 33 3.58 -21.72 -11.39
CA THR A 33 2.15 -21.98 -11.59
C THR A 33 1.32 -20.72 -11.90
N GLU A 34 1.94 -19.55 -11.87
CA GLU A 34 1.29 -18.27 -12.19
C GLU A 34 0.96 -18.17 -13.67
N ARG A 35 -0.14 -17.51 -13.99
CA ARG A 35 -0.64 -17.33 -15.35
C ARG A 35 -0.78 -15.85 -15.66
N PRO A 36 -0.50 -15.39 -16.89
CA PRO A 36 -0.84 -14.04 -17.31
C PRO A 36 -2.32 -13.76 -17.07
N PHE A 37 -2.62 -12.53 -16.64
CA PHE A 37 -3.98 -12.12 -16.37
C PHE A 37 -4.88 -12.31 -17.59
N ARG A 38 -6.04 -12.94 -17.37
CA ARG A 38 -7.12 -13.08 -18.35
C ARG A 38 -8.44 -12.96 -17.63
N ALA A 39 -9.22 -11.94 -17.98
CA ALA A 39 -10.56 -11.76 -17.44
C ALA A 39 -11.41 -13.02 -17.64
N GLN A 40 -12.20 -13.34 -16.64
CA GLN A 40 -13.25 -14.35 -16.74
C GLN A 40 -14.55 -13.58 -17.07
N ARG A 41 -15.08 -13.76 -18.27
CA ARG A 41 -16.37 -13.14 -18.61
C ARG A 41 -17.46 -13.80 -17.77
N PRO A 42 -18.14 -13.06 -16.89
CA PRO A 42 -19.22 -13.62 -16.10
C PRO A 42 -20.42 -13.91 -16.99
N HIS A 43 -21.15 -14.98 -16.69
CA HIS A 43 -22.47 -15.19 -17.25
C HIS A 43 -23.47 -14.30 -16.50
N GLY A 44 -23.86 -13.17 -17.11
CA GLY A 44 -24.84 -12.24 -16.55
C GLY A 44 -24.22 -11.01 -15.85
N ARG A 45 -25.10 -10.24 -15.18
CA ARG A 45 -24.71 -9.05 -14.39
C ARG A 45 -23.94 -9.49 -13.14
N LEU A 46 -22.87 -8.77 -12.79
CA LEU A 46 -22.19 -8.96 -11.52
C LEU A 46 -23.14 -8.62 -10.36
N PRO A 47 -23.23 -9.44 -9.31
CA PRO A 47 -23.92 -9.08 -8.08
C PRO A 47 -23.22 -7.91 -7.41
N GLN A 48 -23.90 -7.20 -6.52
CA GLN A 48 -23.25 -6.26 -5.61
C GLN A 48 -22.47 -7.05 -4.55
N PRO A 49 -21.12 -7.00 -4.55
CA PRO A 49 -20.33 -7.78 -3.60
C PRO A 49 -20.19 -7.05 -2.26
N ASN A 50 -19.87 -7.80 -1.22
CA ASN A 50 -19.17 -7.24 -0.08
C ASN A 50 -17.75 -6.81 -0.48
N LEU A 51 -17.23 -5.79 0.19
CA LEU A 51 -15.91 -5.22 -0.09
C LEU A 51 -15.06 -5.25 1.18
N LEU A 52 -14.07 -6.15 1.23
CA LEU A 52 -13.04 -6.17 2.26
C LEU A 52 -11.78 -5.51 1.69
N VAL A 53 -11.49 -4.30 2.14
CA VAL A 53 -10.35 -3.49 1.71
C VAL A 53 -9.33 -3.45 2.83
N ILE A 54 -8.23 -4.20 2.66
CA ILE A 54 -7.17 -4.36 3.67
C ILE A 54 -5.98 -3.50 3.27
N LEU A 55 -5.52 -2.63 4.18
CA LEU A 55 -4.29 -1.88 4.04
C LEU A 55 -3.28 -2.29 5.11
N ALA A 56 -2.04 -2.55 4.69
CA ALA A 56 -0.86 -2.50 5.53
C ALA A 56 -0.26 -1.09 5.50
N ASP A 57 0.56 -0.73 6.48
CA ASP A 57 1.20 0.57 6.63
C ASP A 57 2.72 0.41 6.54
N ASP A 58 3.36 1.10 5.61
CA ASP A 58 4.80 1.04 5.36
C ASP A 58 5.35 -0.35 4.97
N LEU A 59 4.54 -1.21 4.37
CA LEU A 59 4.99 -2.51 3.91
C LEU A 59 5.70 -2.38 2.57
N GLY A 60 6.97 -2.79 2.49
CA GLY A 60 7.74 -2.79 1.25
C GLY A 60 7.17 -3.74 0.20
N TRP A 61 7.40 -3.42 -1.07
CA TRP A 61 6.89 -4.23 -2.19
C TRP A 61 7.33 -5.69 -2.12
N ALA A 62 8.56 -5.95 -1.69
CA ALA A 62 9.16 -7.28 -1.61
C ALA A 62 9.11 -7.89 -0.20
N ASP A 63 8.28 -7.41 0.70
CA ASP A 63 8.13 -7.97 2.05
C ASP A 63 7.20 -9.20 2.09
N LEU A 64 6.43 -9.44 1.03
CA LEU A 64 5.60 -10.63 0.94
C LEU A 64 6.33 -11.77 0.21
N SER A 65 6.15 -13.01 0.66
CA SER A 65 6.72 -14.20 0.00
C SER A 65 6.28 -14.29 -1.47
N ALA A 66 5.02 -13.93 -1.78
CA ALA A 66 4.51 -13.88 -3.16
C ALA A 66 5.21 -12.82 -4.04
N TYR A 67 5.87 -11.84 -3.44
CA TYR A 67 6.63 -10.79 -4.14
C TYR A 67 8.15 -10.96 -4.01
N GLY A 68 8.59 -12.00 -3.30
CA GLY A 68 9.99 -12.36 -3.30
C GLY A 68 10.74 -12.08 -2.00
N ALA A 69 10.04 -11.91 -0.87
CA ALA A 69 10.68 -11.74 0.43
C ALA A 69 11.73 -12.82 0.71
N PRO A 70 12.99 -12.44 0.99
CA PRO A 70 14.05 -13.43 1.17
C PRO A 70 13.98 -14.15 2.51
N ALA A 71 13.45 -13.50 3.54
CA ALA A 71 13.45 -13.99 4.92
C ALA A 71 12.09 -13.92 5.63
N ILE A 72 11.12 -13.21 5.08
CA ILE A 72 9.77 -13.04 5.65
C ILE A 72 8.82 -14.06 5.04
N ARG A 73 7.98 -14.68 5.86
CA ARG A 73 7.03 -15.70 5.42
C ARG A 73 5.59 -15.22 5.61
N THR A 74 4.86 -15.12 4.48
CA THR A 74 3.49 -14.63 4.46
C THR A 74 2.51 -15.64 3.81
N PRO A 75 2.34 -16.84 4.40
CA PRO A 75 1.59 -17.92 3.76
C PRO A 75 0.10 -17.61 3.58
N ASN A 76 -0.48 -16.71 4.37
CA ASN A 76 -1.89 -16.33 4.24
C ASN A 76 -2.11 -15.38 3.06
N LEU A 77 -1.23 -14.37 2.93
CA LEU A 77 -1.22 -13.46 1.78
C LEU A 77 -0.81 -14.19 0.49
N ASP A 78 0.07 -15.18 0.57
CA ASP A 78 0.38 -16.06 -0.57
C ASP A 78 -0.87 -16.84 -1.04
N ARG A 79 -1.67 -17.35 -0.10
CA ARG A 79 -2.95 -17.98 -0.44
C ARG A 79 -3.96 -17.00 -1.03
N LEU A 80 -3.99 -15.76 -0.53
CA LEU A 80 -4.82 -14.71 -1.11
C LEU A 80 -4.38 -14.41 -2.55
N ALA A 81 -3.09 -14.22 -2.80
CA ALA A 81 -2.51 -14.03 -4.14
C ALA A 81 -2.87 -15.21 -5.07
N ALA A 82 -2.70 -16.44 -4.57
CA ALA A 82 -3.03 -17.64 -5.33
C ALA A 82 -4.53 -17.81 -5.59
N SER A 83 -5.41 -17.17 -4.83
CA SER A 83 -6.86 -17.25 -5.03
C SER A 83 -7.41 -16.23 -6.05
N GLY A 84 -6.56 -15.35 -6.59
CA GLY A 84 -6.98 -14.29 -7.48
C GLY A 84 -5.88 -13.75 -8.37
N VAL A 85 -5.66 -12.44 -8.30
CA VAL A 85 -4.71 -11.68 -9.13
C VAL A 85 -3.69 -10.96 -8.24
N ARG A 86 -2.42 -11.13 -8.57
CA ARG A 86 -1.29 -10.37 -8.05
C ARG A 86 -0.89 -9.30 -9.06
N PHE A 87 -0.87 -8.03 -8.66
CA PHE A 87 -0.45 -6.92 -9.51
C PHE A 87 1.01 -6.60 -9.26
N THR A 88 1.83 -6.66 -10.29
CA THR A 88 3.25 -6.29 -10.18
C THR A 88 3.47 -4.79 -10.27
N ASP A 89 2.50 -4.06 -10.82
CA ASP A 89 2.52 -2.63 -11.09
C ASP A 89 1.38 -1.92 -10.35
N GLY A 90 1.19 -2.26 -9.06
CA GLY A 90 0.29 -1.55 -8.15
C GLY A 90 0.99 -0.33 -7.54
N TYR A 91 0.28 0.80 -7.47
CA TYR A 91 0.82 2.07 -7.00
C TYR A 91 -0.03 2.68 -5.90
N ALA A 92 0.65 3.23 -4.91
CA ALA A 92 0.09 4.16 -3.94
C ALA A 92 -0.15 5.54 -4.58
N ALA A 93 -1.14 6.28 -4.09
CA ALA A 93 -1.40 7.65 -4.56
C ALA A 93 -0.33 8.66 -4.12
N SER A 94 0.48 8.31 -3.13
CA SER A 94 1.64 9.07 -2.64
C SER A 94 2.67 8.12 -2.04
N SER A 95 3.86 8.60 -1.80
CA SER A 95 4.91 7.85 -1.08
C SER A 95 4.80 7.94 0.44
N VAL A 96 3.68 8.48 0.98
CA VAL A 96 3.40 8.55 2.42
C VAL A 96 1.91 8.34 2.72
N CYS A 97 1.62 7.96 3.98
CA CYS A 97 0.35 7.41 4.43
C CYS A 97 -0.89 8.30 4.15
N SER A 98 -0.98 9.50 4.77
CA SER A 98 -2.24 10.28 4.72
C SER A 98 -2.65 10.66 3.31
N PRO A 99 -1.78 11.16 2.41
CA PRO A 99 -2.18 11.46 1.04
C PRO A 99 -2.66 10.22 0.27
N THR A 100 -2.03 9.06 0.47
CA THR A 100 -2.50 7.82 -0.17
C THR A 100 -3.91 7.45 0.30
N ARG A 101 -4.17 7.55 1.61
CA ARG A 101 -5.51 7.27 2.19
C ARG A 101 -6.55 8.26 1.67
N PHE A 102 -6.19 9.56 1.51
CA PHE A 102 -7.04 10.53 0.80
C PHE A 102 -7.37 10.06 -0.62
N GLY A 103 -6.36 9.63 -1.39
CA GLY A 103 -6.54 9.13 -2.75
C GLY A 103 -7.49 7.94 -2.80
N LEU A 104 -7.31 6.96 -1.90
CA LEU A 104 -8.16 5.77 -1.83
C LEU A 104 -9.57 6.08 -1.36
N TYR A 105 -9.77 6.98 -0.39
CA TYR A 105 -11.12 7.24 0.13
C TYR A 105 -11.93 8.18 -0.74
N THR A 106 -11.29 9.08 -1.48
CA THR A 106 -11.97 10.06 -2.33
C THR A 106 -11.97 9.70 -3.82
N GLY A 107 -11.09 8.79 -4.26
CA GLY A 107 -10.86 8.47 -5.68
C GLY A 107 -10.23 9.61 -6.46
N ARG A 108 -9.63 10.59 -5.76
CA ARG A 108 -9.09 11.83 -6.35
C ARG A 108 -7.62 12.03 -5.96
N TYR A 109 -6.92 12.85 -6.72
CA TYR A 109 -5.57 13.26 -6.31
C TYR A 109 -5.61 13.94 -4.93
N PRO A 110 -4.70 13.58 -4.00
CA PRO A 110 -4.71 14.13 -2.65
C PRO A 110 -4.75 15.66 -2.63
N ALA A 111 -3.97 16.30 -3.46
CA ALA A 111 -3.87 17.75 -3.56
C ALA A 111 -5.09 18.47 -4.19
N ARG A 112 -6.20 17.79 -4.42
CA ARG A 112 -7.49 18.45 -4.67
C ARG A 112 -8.15 18.97 -3.39
N LEU A 113 -7.62 18.59 -2.23
CA LEU A 113 -8.15 18.98 -0.92
C LEU A 113 -7.02 19.58 -0.07
N PRO A 114 -7.29 20.64 0.72
CA PRO A 114 -6.29 21.24 1.61
C PRO A 114 -5.67 20.21 2.57
N GLY A 115 -6.48 19.28 3.08
CA GLY A 115 -5.99 18.21 3.95
C GLY A 115 -5.14 17.13 3.28
N GLY A 116 -5.09 17.10 1.96
CA GLY A 116 -4.20 16.23 1.19
C GLY A 116 -2.85 16.86 0.83
N LEU A 117 -2.62 18.14 1.23
CA LEU A 117 -1.36 18.83 1.01
C LEU A 117 -0.27 18.49 2.05
N PRO A 118 -0.59 18.29 3.36
CA PRO A 118 0.41 17.80 4.30
C PRO A 118 0.89 16.38 3.93
N GLU A 119 2.18 16.17 4.00
CA GLU A 119 2.84 14.95 3.51
C GLU A 119 3.81 14.37 4.55
N PRO A 120 3.27 13.63 5.56
CA PRO A 120 1.87 13.37 5.90
C PRO A 120 1.28 14.41 6.89
N ILE A 121 -0.01 14.25 7.26
CA ILE A 121 -0.63 15.00 8.37
C ILE A 121 0.04 14.59 9.68
N GLY A 122 0.76 15.51 10.33
CA GLY A 122 1.47 15.22 11.57
C GLY A 122 0.73 15.64 12.84
N GLN A 123 -0.16 16.65 12.75
CA GLN A 123 -0.75 17.29 13.91
C GLN A 123 -2.24 17.60 13.69
N PRO A 124 -3.07 17.63 14.76
CA PRO A 124 -4.44 18.11 14.68
C PRO A 124 -4.51 19.53 14.11
N ASN A 125 -5.29 19.71 13.06
CA ASN A 125 -5.49 21.00 12.41
C ASN A 125 -6.87 21.04 11.74
N PRO A 126 -7.69 22.09 11.93
CA PRO A 126 -9.04 22.17 11.37
C PRO A 126 -9.08 22.26 9.83
N GLN A 127 -7.95 22.44 9.17
CA GLN A 127 -7.85 22.47 7.71
C GLN A 127 -7.28 21.17 7.12
N HIS A 128 -6.71 20.30 7.95
CA HIS A 128 -5.99 19.10 7.51
C HIS A 128 -6.86 17.84 7.75
N GLY A 129 -7.79 17.59 6.86
CA GLY A 129 -8.64 16.41 6.86
C GLY A 129 -9.54 16.37 5.63
N ILE A 130 -10.27 15.27 5.45
CA ILE A 130 -11.30 15.19 4.41
C ILE A 130 -12.51 16.05 4.89
N PRO A 131 -12.90 17.10 4.17
CA PRO A 131 -13.97 17.97 4.60
C PRO A 131 -15.31 17.23 4.74
N ILE A 132 -16.08 17.54 5.79
CA ILE A 132 -17.42 17.00 5.98
C ILE A 132 -18.28 17.35 4.75
N GLY A 133 -19.04 16.37 4.24
CA GLY A 133 -19.82 16.49 3.01
C GLY A 133 -19.03 16.28 1.72
N HIS A 134 -17.72 16.05 1.80
CA HIS A 134 -16.97 15.56 0.65
C HIS A 134 -17.34 14.10 0.39
N PRO A 135 -17.67 13.71 -0.88
CA PRO A 135 -17.99 12.32 -1.19
C PRO A 135 -16.77 11.43 -0.98
N THR A 136 -16.98 10.33 -0.26
CA THR A 136 -16.00 9.28 -0.03
C THR A 136 -16.49 7.96 -0.60
N LEU A 137 -15.59 6.97 -0.73
CA LEU A 137 -15.96 5.60 -1.08
C LEU A 137 -17.11 5.11 -0.18
N ALA A 138 -16.99 5.30 1.13
CA ALA A 138 -17.99 4.87 2.10
C ALA A 138 -19.32 5.61 1.91
N SER A 139 -19.32 6.95 1.83
CA SER A 139 -20.55 7.72 1.70
C SER A 139 -21.32 7.41 0.42
N LEU A 140 -20.59 7.17 -0.68
CA LEU A 140 -21.20 6.84 -1.98
C LEU A 140 -21.78 5.41 -2.00
N LEU A 141 -21.10 4.44 -1.37
CA LEU A 141 -21.60 3.07 -1.20
C LEU A 141 -22.76 3.01 -0.22
N LYS A 142 -22.70 3.76 0.88
CA LYS A 142 -23.82 3.92 1.84
C LYS A 142 -25.09 4.43 1.13
N GLY A 143 -24.95 5.36 0.19
CA GLY A 143 -26.04 5.80 -0.69
C GLY A 143 -26.62 4.70 -1.62
N ARG A 144 -25.96 3.54 -1.69
CA ARG A 144 -26.42 2.32 -2.38
C ARG A 144 -26.90 1.23 -1.44
N GLY A 145 -27.03 1.53 -0.17
CA GLY A 145 -27.50 0.59 0.85
C GLY A 145 -26.41 -0.30 1.45
N TYR A 146 -25.13 0.04 1.26
CA TYR A 146 -24.05 -0.67 1.94
C TYR A 146 -24.00 -0.29 3.42
N GLU A 147 -23.77 -1.25 4.28
CA GLU A 147 -23.23 -1.04 5.61
C GLU A 147 -21.73 -0.74 5.49
N THR A 148 -21.21 0.20 6.29
CA THR A 148 -19.83 0.68 6.13
C THR A 148 -19.10 0.75 7.46
N ALA A 149 -17.92 0.13 7.52
CA ALA A 149 -17.09 0.13 8.72
C ALA A 149 -15.62 0.45 8.36
N LEU A 150 -14.94 1.14 9.29
CA LEU A 150 -13.51 1.33 9.27
C LEU A 150 -12.90 0.83 10.58
N ILE A 151 -11.97 -0.12 10.50
CA ILE A 151 -11.28 -0.66 11.65
C ILE A 151 -9.78 -0.44 11.45
N GLY A 152 -9.12 0.23 12.39
CA GLY A 152 -7.71 0.56 12.38
C GLY A 152 -7.40 2.02 12.04
N LYS A 153 -6.27 2.26 11.38
CA LYS A 153 -5.72 3.59 11.13
C LYS A 153 -6.58 4.43 10.18
N TRP A 154 -6.97 5.63 10.63
CA TRP A 154 -7.67 6.62 9.82
C TRP A 154 -6.72 7.53 9.04
N HIS A 155 -5.94 8.33 9.71
CA HIS A 155 -4.93 9.27 9.23
C HIS A 155 -5.41 10.27 8.14
N CYS A 156 -6.70 10.63 8.14
CA CYS A 156 -7.26 11.64 7.23
C CYS A 156 -7.91 12.79 7.97
N GLY A 157 -7.28 13.21 9.07
CA GLY A 157 -7.71 14.29 9.97
C GLY A 157 -7.97 13.79 11.38
N TYR A 158 -8.20 14.72 12.30
CA TYR A 158 -8.33 14.46 13.73
C TYR A 158 -9.65 15.01 14.28
N LEU A 159 -10.07 14.50 15.42
CA LEU A 159 -11.13 15.12 16.23
C LEU A 159 -10.68 16.53 16.68
N PRO A 160 -11.63 17.45 16.91
CA PRO A 160 -13.08 17.28 16.78
C PRO A 160 -13.60 17.49 15.35
N TRP A 161 -12.76 17.75 14.36
CA TRP A 161 -13.19 18.19 13.02
C TRP A 161 -13.46 17.06 12.04
N PHE A 162 -12.66 16.00 12.13
CA PHE A 162 -12.68 14.94 11.13
C PHE A 162 -12.79 13.56 11.78
N SER A 163 -13.86 12.86 11.43
CA SER A 163 -14.09 11.49 11.89
C SER A 163 -14.61 10.65 10.73
N PRO A 164 -14.22 9.38 10.62
CA PRO A 164 -14.82 8.46 9.65
C PRO A 164 -16.35 8.43 9.73
N THR A 165 -16.92 8.48 10.96
CA THR A 165 -18.37 8.44 11.17
C THR A 165 -19.12 9.65 10.61
N ARG A 166 -18.43 10.76 10.38
CA ARG A 166 -18.98 11.98 9.73
C ARG A 166 -18.78 11.97 8.20
N LEU A 167 -18.05 10.98 7.68
CA LEU A 167 -17.62 10.91 6.29
C LEU A 167 -18.15 9.66 5.57
N GLY A 168 -19.18 9.01 6.15
CA GLY A 168 -19.92 7.94 5.51
C GLY A 168 -19.70 6.54 6.06
N TRP A 169 -18.75 6.34 6.97
CA TRP A 169 -18.66 5.09 7.71
C TRP A 169 -19.68 5.05 8.85
N ASP A 170 -20.44 3.96 8.94
CA ASP A 170 -21.43 3.75 10.00
C ASP A 170 -20.77 3.48 11.34
N SER A 171 -19.62 2.80 11.31
CA SER A 171 -18.84 2.50 12.50
C SER A 171 -17.34 2.74 12.27
N PHE A 172 -16.65 3.10 13.34
CA PHE A 172 -15.21 3.28 13.39
C PHE A 172 -14.65 2.71 14.70
N PHE A 173 -13.57 1.95 14.59
CA PHE A 173 -12.73 1.57 15.71
C PHE A 173 -11.27 1.70 15.28
N GLY A 174 -10.47 2.50 16.00
CA GLY A 174 -9.07 2.65 15.64
C GLY A 174 -8.46 3.97 16.10
N ASN A 175 -7.40 4.40 15.40
CA ASN A 175 -6.64 5.60 15.70
C ASN A 175 -6.75 6.67 14.62
N PHE A 176 -6.61 7.93 15.03
CA PHE A 176 -6.64 9.08 14.13
C PHE A 176 -5.25 9.45 13.58
N SER A 177 -4.19 9.23 14.34
CA SER A 177 -2.81 9.63 14.01
C SER A 177 -2.16 8.76 12.94
N GLY A 178 -0.97 9.21 12.51
CA GLY A 178 -0.13 8.48 11.56
C GLY A 178 0.55 7.25 12.13
N GLY A 179 0.77 7.20 13.45
CA GLY A 179 1.40 6.08 14.14
C GLY A 179 1.20 6.20 15.64
N LEU A 180 1.17 5.05 16.30
CA LEU A 180 1.00 4.93 17.74
C LEU A 180 1.78 3.72 18.25
N ASP A 181 2.08 3.72 19.53
CA ASP A 181 2.64 2.58 20.24
C ASP A 181 1.64 1.41 20.24
N TYR A 182 2.12 0.20 19.94
CA TYR A 182 1.24 -0.96 19.74
C TYR A 182 0.53 -1.47 20.99
N PHE A 183 1.03 -1.13 22.19
CA PHE A 183 0.42 -1.55 23.45
C PHE A 183 -0.24 -0.40 24.18
N SER A 184 0.45 0.72 24.38
CA SER A 184 -0.07 1.86 25.12
C SER A 184 -1.04 2.74 24.32
N LYS A 185 -1.03 2.63 22.99
CA LYS A 185 -1.79 3.48 22.05
C LYS A 185 -1.45 4.98 22.15
N ILE A 186 -0.27 5.31 22.65
CA ILE A 186 0.20 6.69 22.70
C ILE A 186 0.79 7.06 21.33
N ASN A 187 0.35 8.18 20.77
CA ASN A 187 0.86 8.72 19.53
C ASN A 187 2.16 9.54 19.75
N HIS A 188 2.74 10.05 18.68
CA HIS A 188 3.99 10.82 18.72
C HIS A 188 3.90 12.17 19.47
N ASN A 189 2.69 12.63 19.82
CA ASN A 189 2.46 13.82 20.64
C ASN A 189 2.37 13.50 22.13
N GLY A 190 2.33 12.22 22.49
CA GLY A 190 2.10 11.77 23.86
C GLY A 190 0.62 11.62 24.22
N ASP A 191 -0.28 11.82 23.27
CA ASP A 191 -1.72 11.65 23.49
C ASP A 191 -2.12 10.20 23.26
N HIS A 192 -3.09 9.72 24.04
CA HIS A 192 -3.74 8.43 23.78
C HIS A 192 -4.57 8.51 22.50
N ASP A 193 -4.55 7.47 21.65
CA ASP A 193 -5.14 7.51 20.33
C ASP A 193 -5.80 6.16 19.94
N LEU A 194 -6.74 5.72 20.78
CA LEU A 194 -7.62 4.60 20.46
C LEU A 194 -9.06 4.99 20.73
N TYR A 195 -9.93 4.80 19.71
CA TYR A 195 -11.31 5.28 19.74
C TYR A 195 -12.29 4.23 19.23
N GLU A 196 -13.50 4.23 19.81
CA GLU A 196 -14.69 3.62 19.24
C GLU A 196 -15.68 4.74 18.86
N GLY A 197 -15.86 4.92 17.54
CA GLY A 197 -16.51 6.14 17.02
C GLY A 197 -15.67 7.38 17.33
N GLU A 198 -16.20 8.25 18.18
CA GLU A 198 -15.53 9.48 18.64
C GLU A 198 -15.23 9.43 20.16
N VAL A 199 -15.42 8.27 20.78
CA VAL A 199 -15.18 8.06 22.21
C VAL A 199 -13.86 7.33 22.40
N GLU A 200 -13.00 7.91 23.22
CA GLU A 200 -11.72 7.30 23.60
C GLU A 200 -11.97 6.02 24.41
N VAL A 201 -11.21 4.96 24.09
CA VAL A 201 -11.30 3.67 24.78
C VAL A 201 -9.90 3.15 25.11
N GLU A 202 -9.77 2.42 26.21
CA GLU A 202 -8.51 1.79 26.60
C GLU A 202 -8.49 0.30 26.23
N ASP A 203 -7.39 -0.13 25.59
CA ASP A 203 -7.04 -1.54 25.44
C ASP A 203 -5.51 -1.67 25.29
N LEU A 204 -4.86 -2.27 26.30
CA LEU A 204 -3.40 -2.42 26.36
C LEU A 204 -2.88 -3.67 25.66
N ARG A 205 -3.72 -4.44 24.99
CA ARG A 205 -3.29 -5.58 24.18
C ARG A 205 -2.57 -5.09 22.91
N TYR A 206 -1.86 -5.99 22.24
CA TYR A 206 -1.16 -5.67 21.00
C TYR A 206 -2.14 -5.23 19.90
N TYR A 207 -1.89 -4.08 19.28
CA TYR A 207 -2.88 -3.38 18.44
C TYR A 207 -3.32 -4.20 17.23
N THR A 208 -2.39 -4.88 16.54
CA THR A 208 -2.71 -5.77 15.42
C THR A 208 -3.72 -6.85 15.81
N HIS A 209 -3.62 -7.38 17.04
CA HIS A 209 -4.55 -8.39 17.55
C HIS A 209 -5.94 -7.83 17.84
N ILE A 210 -6.03 -6.62 18.40
CA ILE A 210 -7.32 -5.95 18.67
C ILE A 210 -8.04 -5.66 17.35
N ILE A 211 -7.34 -5.10 16.35
CA ILE A 211 -7.87 -4.86 15.01
C ILE A 211 -8.41 -6.16 14.40
N THR A 212 -7.66 -7.27 14.54
CA THR A 212 -8.05 -8.59 14.04
C THR A 212 -9.33 -9.10 14.69
N GLU A 213 -9.44 -8.96 16.01
CA GLU A 213 -10.62 -9.35 16.79
C GLU A 213 -11.84 -8.56 16.33
N ARG A 214 -11.76 -7.23 16.28
CA ARG A 214 -12.85 -6.36 15.82
C ARG A 214 -13.29 -6.65 14.39
N ALA A 215 -12.33 -6.94 13.49
CA ALA A 215 -12.64 -7.34 12.12
C ALA A 215 -13.34 -8.71 12.05
N THR A 216 -12.91 -9.66 12.90
CA THR A 216 -13.52 -10.99 12.98
C THR A 216 -14.96 -10.90 13.49
N GLU A 217 -15.19 -10.13 14.55
CA GLU A 217 -16.52 -9.86 15.09
C GLU A 217 -17.45 -9.23 14.05
N PHE A 218 -16.94 -8.24 13.28
CA PHE A 218 -17.69 -7.63 12.19
C PHE A 218 -18.10 -8.67 11.13
N LEU A 219 -17.18 -9.52 10.70
CA LEU A 219 -17.41 -10.49 9.62
C LEU A 219 -18.30 -11.68 10.03
N GLU A 220 -18.34 -12.05 11.31
CA GLU A 220 -19.10 -13.21 11.82
C GLU A 220 -20.53 -12.87 12.26
N ARG A 221 -20.88 -11.60 12.35
CA ARG A 221 -22.27 -11.21 12.58
C ARG A 221 -23.11 -11.30 11.32
N ASP A 222 -24.44 -11.37 11.49
CA ASP A 222 -25.36 -11.28 10.37
C ASP A 222 -25.40 -9.85 9.79
N HIS A 223 -25.52 -9.78 8.47
CA HIS A 223 -25.65 -8.52 7.73
C HIS A 223 -26.88 -8.54 6.84
N ASP A 224 -27.74 -7.55 7.01
CA ASP A 224 -28.97 -7.39 6.21
C ASP A 224 -28.70 -6.74 4.82
N ALA A 225 -27.49 -6.27 4.60
CA ALA A 225 -27.07 -5.52 3.40
C ALA A 225 -25.63 -5.89 3.00
N PRO A 226 -25.24 -5.66 1.74
CA PRO A 226 -23.82 -5.73 1.39
C PRO A 226 -23.03 -4.71 2.22
N TRP A 227 -21.78 -5.03 2.51
CA TRP A 227 -20.94 -4.21 3.37
C TRP A 227 -19.60 -3.82 2.74
N LEU A 228 -19.07 -2.67 3.21
CA LEU A 228 -17.68 -2.23 3.03
C LEU A 228 -17.00 -2.28 4.40
N LEU A 229 -15.94 -3.08 4.50
CA LEU A 229 -15.00 -3.02 5.61
C LEU A 229 -13.64 -2.50 5.11
N ASN A 230 -13.27 -1.27 5.54
CA ASN A 230 -11.90 -0.81 5.46
C ASN A 230 -11.15 -1.31 6.70
N LEU A 231 -10.22 -2.25 6.49
CA LEU A 231 -9.39 -2.84 7.54
C LEU A 231 -7.95 -2.35 7.38
N ASN A 232 -7.57 -1.41 8.22
CA ASN A 232 -6.33 -0.65 8.08
C ASN A 232 -5.38 -0.98 9.22
N PHE A 233 -4.51 -1.95 9.02
CA PHE A 233 -3.46 -2.25 9.98
C PHE A 233 -2.43 -1.12 10.03
N THR A 234 -1.89 -0.85 11.21
CA THR A 234 -0.73 0.02 11.39
C THR A 234 0.57 -0.75 11.17
N SER A 235 0.54 -2.07 11.33
CA SER A 235 1.71 -2.93 11.09
C SER A 235 2.07 -2.98 9.59
N PRO A 236 3.40 -2.95 9.27
CA PRO A 236 4.58 -2.94 10.14
C PRO A 236 5.19 -1.55 10.39
N HIS A 237 4.41 -0.45 10.39
CA HIS A 237 4.86 0.91 10.71
C HIS A 237 5.54 0.97 12.10
N TRP A 238 6.51 1.88 12.29
CA TRP A 238 7.11 2.10 13.61
C TRP A 238 6.06 2.54 14.67
N PRO A 239 6.35 2.37 15.99
CA PRO A 239 7.58 1.84 16.57
C PRO A 239 7.76 0.35 16.28
N TRP A 240 9.04 -0.09 16.21
CA TRP A 240 9.38 -1.47 15.89
C TRP A 240 9.15 -2.35 17.12
N GLU A 241 7.95 -2.89 17.22
CA GLU A 241 7.46 -3.69 18.33
C GLU A 241 6.69 -4.90 17.80
N GLY A 242 7.22 -6.09 18.02
CA GLY A 242 6.51 -7.33 17.81
C GLY A 242 5.50 -7.63 18.93
N PRO A 243 4.66 -8.66 18.79
CA PRO A 243 3.67 -9.02 19.81
C PRO A 243 4.26 -9.41 21.17
N GLY A 244 5.57 -9.70 21.24
CA GLY A 244 6.30 -10.00 22.47
C GLY A 244 6.95 -8.80 23.15
N ASP A 245 6.98 -7.63 22.50
CA ASP A 245 7.84 -6.50 22.89
C ASP A 245 7.18 -5.49 23.84
N LYS A 246 6.27 -5.95 24.72
CA LYS A 246 5.61 -5.05 25.68
C LYS A 246 6.59 -4.26 26.55
N ALA A 247 7.74 -4.83 26.90
CA ALA A 247 8.74 -4.12 27.69
C ALA A 247 9.38 -2.94 26.94
N VAL A 248 9.55 -3.07 25.61
CA VAL A 248 10.01 -2.00 24.72
C VAL A 248 8.95 -0.89 24.67
N SER A 249 7.69 -1.22 24.49
CA SER A 249 6.57 -0.28 24.56
C SER A 249 6.53 0.48 25.88
N ASP A 250 6.70 -0.20 27.03
CA ASP A 250 6.69 0.43 28.34
C ASP A 250 7.83 1.46 28.46
N GLU A 251 9.01 1.16 27.94
CA GLU A 251 10.16 2.08 27.90
C GLU A 251 9.88 3.28 27.00
N LEU A 252 9.46 3.05 25.74
CA LEU A 252 9.14 4.13 24.80
C LEU A 252 8.03 5.04 25.35
N THR A 253 6.98 4.45 25.91
CA THR A 253 5.89 5.18 26.55
C THR A 253 6.38 6.05 27.71
N ALA A 254 7.28 5.55 28.54
CA ALA A 254 7.85 6.32 29.65
C ALA A 254 8.67 7.53 29.14
N ARG A 255 9.48 7.33 28.09
CA ARG A 255 10.28 8.39 27.46
C ARG A 255 9.38 9.45 26.79
N ILE A 256 8.32 9.03 26.07
CA ILE A 256 7.34 9.96 25.47
C ILE A 256 6.68 10.79 26.57
N ARG A 257 6.22 10.17 27.66
CA ARG A 257 5.59 10.87 28.80
C ARG A 257 6.55 11.80 29.52
N ALA A 258 7.85 11.53 29.48
CA ALA A 258 8.90 12.42 29.98
C ALA A 258 9.17 13.62 29.05
N GLY A 259 8.51 13.70 27.88
CA GLY A 259 8.65 14.77 26.89
C GLY A 259 9.87 14.62 25.98
N GLU A 260 10.45 13.44 25.87
CA GLU A 260 11.56 13.20 24.95
C GLU A 260 11.03 13.23 23.50
N PRO A 261 11.58 14.10 22.60
CA PRO A 261 11.04 14.26 21.26
C PRO A 261 11.45 13.11 20.35
N GLY A 262 10.54 12.70 19.47
CA GLY A 262 10.83 11.76 18.37
C GLY A 262 11.01 10.31 18.80
N VAL A 263 10.73 9.97 20.07
CA VAL A 263 10.88 8.60 20.61
C VAL A 263 10.08 7.58 19.81
N LEU A 264 8.85 7.91 19.44
CA LEU A 264 7.97 6.98 18.75
C LEU A 264 8.51 6.55 17.37
N PHE A 265 9.36 7.37 16.72
CA PHE A 265 10.04 6.97 15.48
C PHE A 265 11.00 5.78 15.69
N HIS A 266 11.33 5.49 16.94
CA HIS A 266 12.16 4.35 17.37
C HIS A 266 13.47 4.25 16.57
N ASN A 267 14.14 5.41 16.38
CA ASN A 267 15.36 5.50 15.59
C ASN A 267 16.55 4.79 16.22
N ASP A 268 16.51 4.61 17.52
CA ASP A 268 17.52 3.97 18.38
C ASP A 268 17.21 2.50 18.67
N GLY A 269 16.12 1.93 18.09
CA GLY A 269 15.69 0.55 18.35
C GLY A 269 15.15 -0.18 17.12
N GLY A 270 14.54 -1.32 17.38
CA GLY A 270 14.08 -2.25 16.37
C GLY A 270 15.23 -3.03 15.71
N SER A 271 14.87 -4.00 14.94
CA SER A 271 15.78 -4.85 14.16
C SER A 271 15.07 -5.43 12.96
N LEU A 272 15.83 -6.00 12.02
CA LEU A 272 15.27 -6.75 10.90
C LEU A 272 14.44 -7.96 11.41
N GLU A 273 14.84 -8.55 12.53
CA GLU A 273 14.11 -9.66 13.16
C GLU A 273 12.75 -9.19 13.68
N THR A 274 12.72 -8.07 14.46
CA THR A 274 11.48 -7.47 14.96
C THR A 274 10.55 -7.10 13.80
N TYR A 275 11.09 -6.48 12.74
CA TYR A 275 10.32 -6.15 11.55
C TYR A 275 9.71 -7.40 10.89
N ARG A 276 10.50 -8.47 10.76
CA ARG A 276 10.04 -9.76 10.24
C ARG A 276 8.89 -10.30 11.07
N GLU A 277 9.01 -10.29 12.40
CA GLU A 277 7.96 -10.74 13.32
C GLU A 277 6.68 -9.93 13.15
N MET A 278 6.78 -8.60 13.02
CA MET A 278 5.62 -7.73 12.78
C MET A 278 4.90 -8.06 11.47
N VAL A 279 5.63 -8.33 10.38
CA VAL A 279 5.04 -8.70 9.08
C VAL A 279 4.44 -10.11 9.12
N GLU A 280 5.11 -11.07 9.76
CA GLU A 280 4.60 -12.43 9.92
C GLU A 280 3.36 -12.48 10.82
N ASP A 281 3.30 -11.64 11.88
CA ASP A 281 2.10 -11.48 12.73
C ASP A 281 0.96 -10.81 11.96
N LEU A 282 1.24 -9.79 11.14
CA LEU A 282 0.26 -9.18 10.22
C LEU A 282 -0.33 -10.22 9.26
N ASP A 283 0.52 -11.07 8.67
CA ASP A 283 0.04 -12.17 7.80
C ASP A 283 -0.85 -13.15 8.56
N ALA A 284 -0.47 -13.51 9.78
CA ALA A 284 -1.27 -14.39 10.64
C ALA A 284 -2.62 -13.74 11.03
N ALA A 285 -2.61 -12.43 11.32
CA ALA A 285 -3.80 -11.62 11.59
C ALA A 285 -4.76 -11.62 10.39
N ILE A 286 -4.25 -11.32 9.20
CA ILE A 286 -5.03 -11.38 7.95
C ILE A 286 -5.56 -12.80 7.70
N GLY A 287 -4.76 -13.82 8.01
CA GLY A 287 -5.19 -15.22 7.95
C GLY A 287 -6.42 -15.52 8.82
N LYS A 288 -6.47 -14.99 10.04
CA LYS A 288 -7.63 -15.09 10.95
C LYS A 288 -8.88 -14.40 10.37
N VAL A 289 -8.69 -13.19 9.84
CA VAL A 289 -9.77 -12.41 9.18
C VAL A 289 -10.35 -13.17 7.98
N LEU A 290 -9.49 -13.69 7.09
CA LEU A 290 -9.93 -14.48 5.93
C LEU A 290 -10.61 -15.81 6.34
N ALA A 291 -10.18 -16.41 7.44
CA ALA A 291 -10.82 -17.60 7.99
C ALA A 291 -12.22 -17.27 8.56
N ALA A 292 -12.38 -16.12 9.25
CA ALA A 292 -13.67 -15.64 9.74
C ALA A 292 -14.63 -15.36 8.57
N LEU A 293 -14.17 -14.67 7.53
CA LEU A 293 -14.95 -14.43 6.31
C LEU A 293 -15.40 -15.74 5.65
N LYS A 294 -14.57 -16.77 5.70
CA LYS A 294 -14.96 -18.10 5.18
C LYS A 294 -15.99 -18.79 6.10
N ARG A 295 -15.80 -18.71 7.43
CA ARG A 295 -16.75 -19.32 8.40
C ARG A 295 -18.13 -18.69 8.33
N SER A 296 -18.21 -17.36 8.12
CA SER A 296 -19.48 -16.65 7.94
C SER A 296 -20.23 -17.00 6.64
N GLY A 297 -19.62 -17.81 5.76
CA GLY A 297 -20.22 -18.20 4.47
C GLY A 297 -20.18 -17.10 3.39
N GLN A 298 -19.62 -15.92 3.67
CA GLN A 298 -19.69 -14.77 2.78
C GLN A 298 -18.51 -14.64 1.80
N ARG A 299 -17.55 -15.58 1.84
CA ARG A 299 -16.30 -15.48 1.05
C ARG A 299 -16.54 -15.40 -0.46
N GLU A 300 -17.51 -16.13 -0.99
CA GLU A 300 -17.83 -16.17 -2.43
C GLU A 300 -18.47 -14.86 -2.94
N ASP A 301 -19.14 -14.15 -2.05
CA ASP A 301 -19.81 -12.87 -2.34
C ASP A 301 -18.94 -11.65 -1.98
N THR A 302 -17.68 -11.87 -1.59
CA THR A 302 -16.79 -10.82 -1.12
C THR A 302 -15.60 -10.64 -2.05
N VAL A 303 -15.40 -9.41 -2.52
CA VAL A 303 -14.14 -8.94 -3.08
C VAL A 303 -13.17 -8.67 -1.93
N VAL A 304 -12.04 -9.34 -1.92
CA VAL A 304 -10.94 -9.07 -0.98
C VAL A 304 -9.83 -8.36 -1.73
N PHE A 305 -9.53 -7.16 -1.31
CA PHE A 305 -8.42 -6.35 -1.77
C PHE A 305 -7.38 -6.18 -0.66
N PHE A 306 -6.11 -6.28 -1.02
CA PHE A 306 -4.98 -6.00 -0.12
C PHE A 306 -3.97 -5.11 -0.83
N ALA A 307 -3.47 -4.07 -0.15
CA ALA A 307 -2.30 -3.29 -0.57
C ALA A 307 -1.56 -2.69 0.63
N SER A 308 -0.32 -2.22 0.41
CA SER A 308 0.30 -1.24 1.31
C SER A 308 -0.16 0.18 0.93
N ASP A 309 -0.15 1.08 1.90
CA ASP A 309 -0.51 2.49 1.64
C ASP A 309 0.63 3.31 1.02
N ASN A 310 1.88 2.92 1.20
CA ASN A 310 3.07 3.45 0.52
C ASN A 310 4.19 2.41 0.53
N GLY A 311 5.33 2.75 -0.08
CA GLY A 311 6.52 1.93 -0.04
C GLY A 311 7.07 1.78 1.38
N GLY A 312 7.89 0.77 1.58
CA GLY A 312 8.45 0.45 2.89
C GLY A 312 9.48 1.45 3.39
N GLU A 313 9.71 1.39 4.69
CA GLU A 313 10.70 2.19 5.41
C GLU A 313 11.87 1.32 5.88
N ARG A 314 12.56 1.73 6.92
CA ARG A 314 13.69 1.00 7.55
C ARG A 314 13.31 -0.46 7.83
N TYR A 315 14.21 -1.38 7.51
CA TYR A 315 14.08 -2.83 7.60
C TYR A 315 13.24 -3.51 6.52
N SER A 316 12.47 -2.76 5.69
CA SER A 316 11.66 -3.36 4.63
C SER A 316 12.46 -3.77 3.40
N TYR A 317 11.93 -4.71 2.64
CA TYR A 317 12.47 -5.13 1.35
C TYR A 317 11.64 -4.51 0.21
N TYR A 318 12.27 -3.70 -0.61
CA TYR A 318 11.67 -3.13 -1.83
C TYR A 318 12.45 -3.47 -3.10
N TRP A 319 13.46 -4.35 -2.99
CA TRP A 319 14.16 -4.87 -4.18
C TRP A 319 13.17 -5.46 -5.20
N PRO A 320 13.27 -5.16 -6.51
CA PRO A 320 14.42 -4.51 -7.19
C PRO A 320 14.34 -2.98 -7.33
N PHE A 321 13.52 -2.29 -6.58
CA PHE A 321 13.27 -0.86 -6.75
C PHE A 321 14.26 0.02 -5.98
N THR A 322 14.38 1.27 -6.42
CA THR A 322 15.16 2.32 -5.76
C THR A 322 14.25 3.17 -4.88
N GLY A 323 14.81 3.78 -3.83
CA GLY A 323 14.08 4.63 -2.89
C GLY A 323 13.26 3.84 -1.88
N GLY A 324 12.39 4.53 -1.16
CA GLY A 324 11.52 4.01 -0.13
C GLY A 324 10.47 5.04 0.25
N LYS A 325 9.84 4.89 1.40
CA LYS A 325 8.85 5.85 1.94
C LYS A 325 9.37 7.28 1.87
N GLY A 326 8.59 8.18 1.29
CA GLY A 326 8.95 9.58 1.11
C GLY A 326 9.59 9.94 -0.22
N ASP A 327 9.99 8.95 -1.04
CA ASP A 327 10.57 9.16 -2.37
C ASP A 327 9.54 8.86 -3.47
N LEU A 328 9.64 9.55 -4.62
CA LEU A 328 8.85 9.24 -5.81
C LEU A 328 9.55 8.26 -6.77
N TYR A 329 10.66 7.65 -6.36
CA TYR A 329 11.17 6.44 -7.00
C TYR A 329 10.22 5.25 -6.79
N GLU A 330 10.39 4.20 -7.59
CA GLU A 330 9.49 3.02 -7.54
C GLU A 330 9.37 2.43 -6.12
N GLY A 331 10.47 2.38 -5.35
CA GLY A 331 10.46 1.85 -3.98
C GLY A 331 9.56 2.61 -2.99
N GLY A 332 9.26 3.89 -3.26
CA GLY A 332 8.38 4.68 -2.41
C GLY A 332 6.90 4.65 -2.80
N ILE A 333 6.61 4.41 -4.08
CA ILE A 333 5.23 4.49 -4.60
C ILE A 333 4.69 3.16 -5.12
N ARG A 334 5.53 2.20 -5.49
CA ARG A 334 5.10 0.88 -5.97
C ARG A 334 4.88 -0.05 -4.80
N VAL A 335 3.68 -0.62 -4.70
CA VAL A 335 3.24 -1.38 -3.54
C VAL A 335 2.73 -2.75 -3.91
N SER A 336 2.85 -3.71 -3.00
CA SER A 336 2.23 -5.01 -3.14
C SER A 336 0.70 -4.84 -3.21
N THR A 337 0.07 -5.47 -4.21
CA THR A 337 -1.37 -5.30 -4.46
C THR A 337 -1.99 -6.63 -4.88
N LEU A 338 -2.99 -7.08 -4.15
CA LEU A 338 -3.69 -8.34 -4.38
C LEU A 338 -5.19 -8.11 -4.50
N LEU A 339 -5.84 -8.86 -5.39
CA LEU A 339 -7.30 -8.86 -5.52
C LEU A 339 -7.82 -10.29 -5.67
N SER A 340 -8.83 -10.65 -4.90
CA SER A 340 -9.45 -11.97 -4.97
C SER A 340 -10.97 -11.89 -4.86
N TRP A 341 -11.66 -12.52 -5.79
CA TRP A 341 -13.10 -12.76 -5.74
C TRP A 341 -13.39 -14.14 -6.33
N PRO A 342 -13.57 -15.18 -5.49
CA PRO A 342 -13.79 -16.53 -5.98
C PRO A 342 -14.97 -16.63 -6.94
N GLY A 343 -14.85 -17.49 -7.93
CA GLY A 343 -15.89 -17.65 -8.97
C GLY A 343 -16.01 -16.49 -9.98
N ARG A 344 -15.37 -15.34 -9.71
CA ARG A 344 -15.38 -14.15 -10.59
C ARG A 344 -14.02 -13.82 -11.15
N LEU A 345 -12.96 -14.06 -10.39
CA LEU A 345 -11.56 -13.96 -10.86
C LEU A 345 -10.96 -15.36 -10.91
N ARG A 346 -10.20 -15.62 -11.98
CA ARG A 346 -9.44 -16.87 -12.08
C ARG A 346 -8.31 -16.85 -11.06
N PRO A 347 -8.00 -17.96 -10.40
CA PRO A 347 -6.89 -18.04 -9.48
C PRO A 347 -5.52 -18.00 -10.19
N ARG A 348 -4.50 -17.64 -9.42
CA ARG A 348 -3.08 -17.67 -9.82
C ARG A 348 -2.76 -16.82 -11.05
N GLN A 349 -3.31 -15.61 -11.13
CA GLN A 349 -3.02 -14.69 -12.19
C GLN A 349 -2.05 -13.60 -11.76
N VAL A 350 -1.22 -13.15 -12.70
CA VAL A 350 -0.36 -11.97 -12.56
C VAL A 350 -0.77 -10.93 -13.58
N SER A 351 -1.00 -9.71 -13.11
CA SER A 351 -1.25 -8.55 -13.95
C SER A 351 -0.07 -7.57 -13.87
N HIS A 352 0.39 -7.13 -15.03
CA HIS A 352 1.38 -6.07 -15.19
C HIS A 352 0.73 -4.73 -15.57
N THR A 353 -0.59 -4.64 -15.47
CA THR A 353 -1.32 -3.40 -15.71
C THR A 353 -0.98 -2.40 -14.61
N PRO A 354 -0.47 -1.21 -14.94
CA PRO A 354 -0.29 -0.15 -13.95
C PRO A 354 -1.64 0.31 -13.40
N VAL A 355 -1.76 0.27 -12.07
CA VAL A 355 -2.98 0.65 -11.34
C VAL A 355 -2.59 1.49 -10.11
N ILE A 356 -3.41 2.46 -9.75
CA ILE A 356 -3.15 3.36 -8.62
C ILE A 356 -4.32 3.36 -7.62
N SER A 357 -4.10 3.83 -6.41
CA SER A 357 -5.09 3.81 -5.32
C SER A 357 -6.47 4.36 -5.74
N GLN A 358 -6.52 5.43 -6.53
CA GLN A 358 -7.75 6.05 -7.00
C GLN A 358 -8.56 5.14 -7.93
N ASP A 359 -7.89 4.27 -8.69
CA ASP A 359 -8.54 3.32 -9.60
C ASP A 359 -9.36 2.28 -8.82
N TRP A 360 -8.87 1.90 -7.65
CA TRP A 360 -9.59 0.98 -6.77
C TRP A 360 -10.88 1.58 -6.25
N THR A 361 -10.89 2.87 -5.89
CA THR A 361 -12.12 3.57 -5.52
C THR A 361 -13.13 3.56 -6.65
N ALA A 362 -12.71 3.94 -7.86
CA ALA A 362 -13.57 3.91 -9.04
C ALA A 362 -14.10 2.49 -9.32
N THR A 363 -13.26 1.48 -9.13
CA THR A 363 -13.61 0.06 -9.31
C THR A 363 -14.64 -0.40 -8.28
N PHE A 364 -14.42 -0.12 -7.00
CA PHE A 364 -15.33 -0.51 -5.93
C PHE A 364 -16.69 0.19 -6.04
N LEU A 365 -16.71 1.46 -6.42
CA LEU A 365 -17.97 2.19 -6.71
C LEU A 365 -18.74 1.54 -7.84
N GLU A 366 -18.09 1.18 -8.96
CA GLU A 366 -18.75 0.49 -10.08
C GLU A 366 -19.29 -0.87 -9.65
N LEU A 367 -18.51 -1.68 -8.93
CA LEU A 367 -18.95 -2.99 -8.41
C LEU A 367 -20.12 -2.84 -7.44
N GLY A 368 -20.11 -1.84 -6.58
CA GLY A 368 -21.19 -1.52 -5.66
C GLY A 368 -22.40 -0.83 -6.31
N GLY A 369 -22.32 -0.53 -7.61
CA GLY A 369 -23.39 0.16 -8.34
C GLY A 369 -23.55 1.62 -7.94
N ALA A 370 -22.54 2.21 -7.28
CA ALA A 370 -22.51 3.62 -6.92
C ALA A 370 -21.99 4.47 -8.09
N ARG A 371 -22.42 5.72 -8.12
CA ARG A 371 -21.95 6.70 -9.10
C ARG A 371 -21.12 7.77 -8.41
N PRO A 372 -20.02 8.21 -9.00
CA PRO A 372 -19.30 9.38 -8.51
C PRO A 372 -20.19 10.62 -8.49
N ASP A 373 -19.87 11.55 -7.59
CA ASP A 373 -20.49 12.87 -7.59
C ASP A 373 -20.07 13.65 -8.85
N PRO A 374 -21.00 14.10 -9.70
CA PRO A 374 -20.67 14.85 -10.92
C PRO A 374 -19.91 16.15 -10.63
N GLY A 375 -20.14 16.80 -9.50
CA GLY A 375 -19.45 18.01 -9.07
C GLY A 375 -18.02 17.77 -8.55
N LYS A 376 -17.68 16.50 -8.30
CA LYS A 376 -16.37 16.09 -7.78
C LYS A 376 -15.91 14.82 -8.50
N PRO A 377 -15.58 14.91 -9.81
CA PRO A 377 -15.22 13.76 -10.61
C PRO A 377 -13.98 13.05 -10.04
N LEU A 378 -13.93 11.73 -10.23
CA LEU A 378 -12.78 10.92 -9.84
C LEU A 378 -11.60 11.20 -10.77
N ASP A 379 -10.38 11.08 -10.25
CA ASP A 379 -9.16 11.04 -11.06
C ASP A 379 -8.80 9.59 -11.43
N GLY A 380 -9.20 8.62 -10.60
CA GLY A 380 -9.06 7.20 -10.88
C GLY A 380 -10.02 6.68 -11.94
N ARG A 381 -9.68 5.56 -12.54
CA ARG A 381 -10.47 4.87 -13.56
C ARG A 381 -10.83 3.47 -13.10
N SER A 382 -12.10 3.08 -13.32
CA SER A 382 -12.55 1.73 -12.95
C SER A 382 -11.85 0.65 -13.76
N LEU A 383 -11.37 -0.36 -13.06
CA LEU A 383 -10.79 -1.57 -13.63
C LEU A 383 -11.84 -2.68 -13.83
N ALA A 384 -13.12 -2.47 -13.47
CA ALA A 384 -14.13 -3.53 -13.49
C ALA A 384 -14.35 -4.08 -14.91
N GLY A 385 -14.28 -3.25 -15.95
CA GLY A 385 -14.31 -3.69 -17.35
C GLY A 385 -13.17 -4.65 -17.68
N HIS A 386 -11.95 -4.25 -17.32
CA HIS A 386 -10.75 -5.05 -17.53
C HIS A 386 -10.79 -6.35 -16.71
N LEU A 387 -11.09 -6.27 -15.42
CA LEU A 387 -11.04 -7.41 -14.51
C LEU A 387 -12.12 -8.47 -14.78
N PHE A 388 -13.33 -8.04 -15.14
CA PHE A 388 -14.49 -8.92 -15.13
C PHE A 388 -15.20 -9.05 -16.49
N ARG A 389 -14.96 -8.15 -17.44
CA ARG A 389 -15.64 -8.17 -18.74
C ARG A 389 -14.72 -8.44 -19.94
N GLY A 390 -13.40 -8.50 -19.71
CA GLY A 390 -12.41 -8.74 -20.77
C GLY A 390 -12.19 -7.53 -21.68
N GLU A 391 -12.48 -6.32 -21.18
CA GLU A 391 -12.17 -5.06 -21.82
C GLU A 391 -10.67 -4.74 -21.66
N ASP A 392 -10.14 -3.88 -22.50
CA ASP A 392 -8.78 -3.39 -22.34
C ASP A 392 -8.65 -2.61 -21.02
N ALA A 393 -7.47 -2.64 -20.42
CA ALA A 393 -7.22 -1.83 -19.25
C ALA A 393 -7.35 -0.34 -19.59
N PRO A 394 -8.00 0.46 -18.73
CA PRO A 394 -8.13 1.89 -18.97
C PRO A 394 -6.75 2.55 -18.83
N GLY A 395 -6.08 2.79 -19.97
CA GLY A 395 -4.81 3.51 -19.97
C GLY A 395 -5.00 4.96 -19.54
N HIS A 396 -4.22 5.41 -18.55
CA HIS A 396 -4.13 6.82 -18.16
C HIS A 396 -2.76 7.09 -17.55
N ASP A 397 -2.44 8.37 -17.44
CA ASP A 397 -1.22 8.79 -16.80
C ASP A 397 -1.37 8.64 -15.27
N LEU A 398 -0.40 8.02 -14.63
CA LEU A 398 -0.30 7.98 -13.18
C LEU A 398 0.55 9.17 -12.74
N PHE A 399 0.03 9.96 -11.81
CA PHE A 399 0.60 11.24 -11.39
C PHE A 399 0.92 11.25 -9.91
N TRP A 400 2.07 11.81 -9.57
CA TRP A 400 2.51 12.06 -8.19
C TRP A 400 3.21 13.40 -8.06
N ARG A 401 3.05 14.01 -6.90
CA ARG A 401 3.92 15.08 -6.41
C ARG A 401 4.12 14.91 -4.91
N MET A 402 5.28 15.28 -4.42
CA MET A 402 5.59 15.21 -3.00
C MET A 402 6.80 16.10 -2.68
N ARG A 403 6.64 17.04 -1.74
CA ARG A 403 7.73 17.87 -1.20
C ARG A 403 8.67 18.49 -2.27
N GLY A 404 8.13 18.86 -3.40
CA GLY A 404 8.92 19.36 -4.53
C GLY A 404 9.38 18.32 -5.53
N GLU A 405 9.26 17.04 -5.24
CA GLU A 405 9.41 15.97 -6.22
C GLU A 405 8.17 15.85 -7.12
N ARG A 406 8.38 15.37 -8.33
CA ARG A 406 7.35 15.22 -9.35
C ARG A 406 7.54 13.90 -10.07
N ALA A 407 6.48 13.15 -10.29
CA ALA A 407 6.55 11.98 -11.13
C ALA A 407 5.29 11.81 -11.96
N LEU A 408 5.46 11.27 -13.18
CA LEU A 408 4.36 10.84 -14.04
C LEU A 408 4.78 9.58 -14.78
N ARG A 409 3.92 8.57 -14.73
CA ARG A 409 4.10 7.33 -15.48
C ARG A 409 3.07 7.25 -16.61
N ARG A 410 3.55 7.04 -17.83
CA ARG A 410 2.76 6.73 -19.02
C ARG A 410 3.24 5.43 -19.65
N GLY A 411 2.46 4.38 -19.54
CA GLY A 411 2.90 3.04 -19.96
C GLY A 411 4.15 2.61 -19.19
N ASN A 412 5.26 2.34 -19.89
CA ASN A 412 6.54 1.98 -19.27
C ASN A 412 7.46 3.18 -19.05
N ARG A 413 7.09 4.37 -19.51
CA ARG A 413 7.90 5.58 -19.35
C ARG A 413 7.54 6.32 -18.07
N LYS A 414 8.57 6.73 -17.33
CA LYS A 414 8.42 7.52 -16.10
C LYS A 414 9.27 8.77 -16.16
N TYR A 415 8.62 9.91 -16.08
CA TYR A 415 9.21 11.20 -15.74
C TYR A 415 9.40 11.28 -14.23
N LEU A 416 10.55 11.70 -13.79
CA LEU A 416 10.86 11.99 -12.39
C LEU A 416 11.63 13.30 -12.30
N ARG A 417 11.18 14.22 -11.43
CA ARG A 417 11.96 15.36 -11.00
C ARG A 417 12.26 15.22 -9.51
N THR A 418 13.54 15.18 -9.18
CA THR A 418 14.00 15.05 -7.80
C THR A 418 13.80 16.34 -7.00
N SER A 419 13.90 16.27 -5.68
CA SER A 419 13.89 17.45 -4.78
C SER A 419 15.02 18.44 -5.10
N ALA A 420 16.15 17.98 -5.65
CA ALA A 420 17.24 18.83 -6.14
C ALA A 420 16.93 19.51 -7.48
N GLY A 421 15.77 19.21 -8.10
CA GLY A 421 15.35 19.79 -9.37
C GLY A 421 15.88 19.08 -10.61
N GLU A 422 16.57 17.95 -10.46
CA GLU A 422 17.04 17.14 -11.60
C GLU A 422 15.87 16.41 -12.26
N GLU A 423 15.77 16.54 -13.57
CA GLU A 423 14.75 15.83 -14.36
C GLU A 423 15.34 14.58 -15.00
N ARG A 424 14.63 13.47 -14.88
CA ARG A 424 15.03 12.14 -15.37
C ARG A 424 13.90 11.47 -16.13
N LEU A 425 14.27 10.60 -17.05
CA LEU A 425 13.35 9.74 -17.81
C LEU A 425 13.79 8.29 -17.69
N HIS A 426 12.90 7.43 -17.25
CA HIS A 426 13.17 6.00 -17.07
C HIS A 426 12.26 5.13 -17.96
N ASP A 427 12.76 3.96 -18.35
CA ASP A 427 12.00 2.88 -18.96
C ASP A 427 11.85 1.73 -17.96
N LEU A 428 10.73 1.69 -17.27
CA LEU A 428 10.47 0.73 -16.19
C LEU A 428 10.36 -0.73 -16.66
N ALA A 429 10.19 -0.97 -17.96
CA ALA A 429 10.22 -2.32 -18.50
C ALA A 429 11.65 -2.85 -18.63
N ALA A 430 12.59 -1.99 -19.03
CA ALA A 430 14.00 -2.33 -19.21
C ALA A 430 14.82 -2.14 -17.95
N ASP A 431 14.46 -1.16 -17.12
CA ASP A 431 15.21 -0.75 -15.93
C ASP A 431 14.25 -0.47 -14.75
N LYS A 432 13.96 -1.50 -13.99
CA LYS A 432 13.13 -1.40 -12.78
C LYS A 432 13.82 -0.68 -11.62
N HIS A 433 15.15 -0.54 -11.69
CA HIS A 433 15.97 0.11 -10.67
C HIS A 433 16.08 1.63 -10.84
N GLU A 434 15.57 2.18 -11.97
CA GLU A 434 15.65 3.61 -12.28
C GLU A 434 17.09 4.15 -12.27
N GLN A 435 18.07 3.33 -12.71
CA GLN A 435 19.49 3.69 -12.75
C GLN A 435 19.88 4.34 -14.08
N ALA A 436 19.22 3.96 -15.17
CA ALA A 436 19.47 4.51 -16.50
C ALA A 436 18.60 5.73 -16.77
N ASP A 437 19.21 6.92 -16.76
CA ASP A 437 18.53 8.15 -17.17
C ASP A 437 18.57 8.31 -18.71
N LEU A 438 17.38 8.32 -19.31
CA LEU A 438 17.18 8.46 -20.74
C LEU A 438 16.90 9.91 -21.19
N ALA A 439 16.86 10.88 -20.28
CA ALA A 439 16.47 12.26 -20.56
C ALA A 439 17.27 12.88 -21.72
N ARG A 440 18.60 12.64 -21.77
CA ARG A 440 19.46 13.16 -22.83
C ARG A 440 19.25 12.48 -24.18
N ARG A 441 18.82 11.22 -24.19
CA ARG A 441 18.57 10.44 -25.42
C ARG A 441 17.18 10.68 -26.00
N HIS A 442 16.23 11.01 -25.14
CA HIS A 442 14.82 11.19 -25.49
C HIS A 442 14.26 12.51 -24.93
N PRO A 443 14.84 13.69 -25.31
CA PRO A 443 14.45 14.99 -24.75
C PRO A 443 12.99 15.37 -25.05
N ASP A 444 12.48 14.99 -26.23
CA ASP A 444 11.09 15.30 -26.62
C ASP A 444 10.09 14.48 -25.80
N GLU A 445 10.41 13.23 -25.48
CA GLU A 445 9.59 12.37 -24.63
C GLU A 445 9.59 12.87 -23.19
N LEU A 446 10.75 13.29 -22.65
CA LEU A 446 10.85 13.93 -21.36
C LEU A 446 9.97 15.19 -21.29
N ALA A 447 10.06 16.06 -22.30
CA ALA A 447 9.28 17.29 -22.40
C ALA A 447 7.77 17.00 -22.47
N ALA A 448 7.35 15.98 -23.23
CA ALA A 448 5.96 15.58 -23.33
C ALA A 448 5.39 15.08 -21.99
N LEU A 449 6.14 14.27 -21.24
CA LEU A 449 5.70 13.76 -19.93
C LEU A 449 5.69 14.88 -18.87
N ARG A 450 6.68 15.79 -18.89
CA ARG A 450 6.67 16.97 -18.03
C ARG A 450 5.46 17.85 -18.30
N THR A 451 5.16 18.16 -19.57
CA THR A 451 3.97 18.94 -19.95
C THR A 451 2.68 18.27 -19.48
N ALA A 452 2.60 16.96 -19.58
CA ALA A 452 1.43 16.19 -19.09
C ALA A 452 1.33 16.29 -17.55
N TRP A 453 2.45 16.23 -16.83
CA TRP A 453 2.49 16.41 -15.38
C TRP A 453 2.01 17.83 -15.01
N GLU A 454 2.55 18.86 -15.66
CA GLU A 454 2.20 20.27 -15.44
C GLU A 454 0.72 20.55 -15.72
N ALA A 455 0.14 19.92 -16.73
CA ALA A 455 -1.28 20.07 -17.07
C ALA A 455 -2.19 19.50 -15.96
N ILE A 456 -1.81 18.40 -15.30
CA ILE A 456 -2.55 17.86 -14.17
C ILE A 456 -2.35 18.76 -12.94
N ASP A 457 -1.10 19.13 -12.64
CA ASP A 457 -0.76 19.94 -11.46
C ASP A 457 -1.46 21.30 -11.44
N ALA A 458 -1.60 21.94 -12.61
CA ALA A 458 -2.32 23.19 -12.77
C ALA A 458 -3.82 23.12 -12.36
N THR A 459 -4.38 21.91 -12.24
CA THR A 459 -5.76 21.68 -11.76
C THR A 459 -5.85 21.42 -10.26
N LEU A 460 -4.73 21.34 -9.56
CA LEU A 460 -4.61 21.00 -8.15
C LEU A 460 -4.34 22.25 -7.31
N LEU A 461 -4.55 22.11 -6.00
CA LEU A 461 -4.18 23.18 -5.07
C LEU A 461 -2.64 23.34 -5.05
N PRO A 462 -2.11 24.57 -5.03
CA PRO A 462 -0.69 24.80 -4.81
C PRO A 462 -0.29 24.37 -3.39
N TYR A 463 1.03 24.16 -3.18
CA TYR A 463 1.59 24.02 -1.83
C TYR A 463 1.51 25.32 -1.05
#